data_b4f7ee89de4638954568da6f4abfdf2a
#
_entry.id   b4f7ee89de4638954568da6f4abfdf2a
#
_cell.length_a   1.000
_cell.length_b   1.000
_cell.length_c   1.000
_cell.angle_alpha   90.00
_cell.angle_beta   90.00
_cell.angle_gamma   90.00
#
_symmetry.space_group_name_H-M   'P 1'
#
loop_
_entity.id
_entity.type
_entity.pdbx_description
1 polymer ?
#
loop_
_entity_poly.entity_id
_entity_poly.type
_entity_poly.pdbx_seq_one_letter_code
_entity_poly.pdbx_strand_id
1 'polypeptide(L)'
;MLRLLKLLAVAVITPLAAFAQSCGTADLIAALDGEDRARLDALVAPHVFPTGNLWRAEKDDKTVIVAGTLHIPDPRLAPMVESIRPHLESADLLILEATSEDEATLAGLAASKPDFFFITEGPTLIDLLGSEDWGRVEAQLNALGIPGFLGAKFQPWYMNLTLAIPPCALALIQSGEKGFDRQLEDIALASGVTLASLDDAEAVLSLFADEPIEDQLDGLRITLNTQQDGDANTSTLIEAYFDGRTREGWEYARILIENAGIENGAELFEEINQQLLVGRNQSWEPNIVSLVAGKNAVLAVGAAHLSGESGVLRALERAGYVIEEF
;
A
#
# COMPACT_ATOMS: atom_id res chain seq x y z
N MET A 1 -62.54 28.68 26.82
CA MET A 1 -62.19 28.45 25.43
C MET A 1 -60.78 28.98 25.24
N LEU A 2 -59.76 28.13 25.36
CA LEU A 2 -58.37 28.52 25.22
C LEU A 2 -57.75 27.62 24.12
N ARG A 3 -57.44 28.20 22.94
CA ARG A 3 -56.83 27.49 21.81
C ARG A 3 -55.32 27.44 22.04
N LEU A 4 -54.79 26.21 22.28
CA LEU A 4 -53.34 25.91 22.24
C LEU A 4 -52.90 25.88 20.80
N LEU A 5 -52.04 26.82 20.40
CA LEU A 5 -51.25 26.75 19.18
C LEU A 5 -50.09 25.77 19.44
N LYS A 6 -50.05 24.65 18.72
CA LYS A 6 -48.89 23.76 18.63
C LYS A 6 -47.98 24.31 17.55
N LEU A 7 -46.84 24.90 17.93
CA LEU A 7 -45.73 25.17 17.04
C LEU A 7 -45.01 23.84 16.73
N LEU A 8 -45.13 23.35 15.50
CA LEU A 8 -44.28 22.28 14.99
C LEU A 8 -42.93 22.93 14.60
N ALA A 9 -41.90 22.71 15.40
CA ALA A 9 -40.51 22.97 15.00
C ALA A 9 -40.09 21.87 14.03
N VAL A 10 -40.04 22.18 12.73
CA VAL A 10 -39.39 21.33 11.73
C VAL A 10 -37.90 21.53 11.92
N ALA A 11 -37.24 20.57 12.57
CA ALA A 11 -35.77 20.49 12.57
C ALA A 11 -35.32 20.14 11.14
N VAL A 12 -34.82 21.12 10.41
CA VAL A 12 -34.09 20.89 9.16
C VAL A 12 -32.76 20.22 9.55
N ILE A 13 -32.74 18.88 9.47
CA ILE A 13 -31.50 18.13 9.53
C ILE A 13 -30.81 18.38 8.20
N THR A 14 -29.95 19.40 8.14
CA THR A 14 -28.95 19.50 7.07
C THR A 14 -28.04 18.28 7.20
N PRO A 15 -27.88 17.44 6.15
CA PRO A 15 -26.83 16.44 6.20
C PRO A 15 -25.51 17.20 6.34
N LEU A 16 -24.80 17.03 7.47
CA LEU A 16 -23.37 17.32 7.48
C LEU A 16 -22.80 16.43 6.38
N ALA A 17 -22.32 17.05 5.31
CA ALA A 17 -21.45 16.37 4.40
C ALA A 17 -20.28 15.89 5.26
N ALA A 18 -20.20 14.58 5.48
CA ALA A 18 -19.01 13.95 5.99
C ALA A 18 -17.94 14.27 4.94
N PHE A 19 -17.11 15.26 5.22
CA PHE A 19 -15.90 15.44 4.45
C PHE A 19 -15.14 14.13 4.62
N ALA A 20 -14.94 13.40 3.52
CA ALA A 20 -14.05 12.27 3.50
C ALA A 20 -12.74 12.73 4.14
N GLN A 21 -12.36 12.05 5.22
CA GLN A 21 -11.17 12.42 5.97
C GLN A 21 -9.98 12.01 5.10
N SER A 22 -9.38 12.96 4.38
CA SER A 22 -8.16 12.71 3.60
C SER A 22 -6.95 12.69 4.54
N CYS A 23 -5.88 12.02 4.13
CA CYS A 23 -4.61 12.06 4.88
C CYS A 23 -3.88 13.42 4.78
N GLY A 24 -4.53 14.44 4.26
CA GLY A 24 -3.96 15.77 4.06
C GLY A 24 -3.62 16.04 2.59
N THR A 25 -2.92 17.13 2.33
CA THR A 25 -2.49 17.57 0.99
C THR A 25 -1.03 18.03 1.01
N ALA A 26 -0.25 17.61 2.00
CA ALA A 26 1.17 17.95 2.06
C ALA A 26 1.94 17.23 0.94
N ASP A 27 2.83 17.95 0.28
CA ASP A 27 3.82 17.41 -0.65
C ASP A 27 5.21 17.88 -0.21
N LEU A 28 5.85 17.06 0.62
CA LEU A 28 7.18 17.33 1.13
C LEU A 28 8.27 17.16 0.05
N ILE A 29 8.00 16.38 -1.01
CA ILE A 29 8.88 16.25 -2.17
C ILE A 29 8.97 17.59 -2.90
N ALA A 30 7.85 18.27 -3.09
CA ALA A 30 7.83 19.60 -3.71
C ALA A 30 8.52 20.68 -2.86
N ALA A 31 8.66 20.43 -1.55
CA ALA A 31 9.30 21.35 -0.60
C ALA A 31 10.81 21.06 -0.40
N LEU A 32 11.37 20.02 -1.01
CA LEU A 32 12.79 19.69 -0.90
C LEU A 32 13.69 20.86 -1.37
N ASP A 33 14.77 21.09 -0.67
CA ASP A 33 15.77 22.07 -1.06
C ASP A 33 16.65 21.58 -2.24
N GLY A 34 17.55 22.46 -2.70
CA GLY A 34 18.34 22.17 -3.93
C GLY A 34 19.22 20.92 -3.85
N GLU A 35 19.76 20.57 -2.68
CA GLU A 35 20.63 19.40 -2.48
C GLU A 35 19.82 18.12 -2.39
N ASP A 36 18.78 18.09 -1.55
CA ASP A 36 17.90 16.92 -1.39
C ASP A 36 17.10 16.65 -2.65
N ARG A 37 16.65 17.70 -3.35
CA ARG A 37 16.01 17.57 -4.66
C ARG A 37 16.95 16.93 -5.69
N ALA A 38 18.19 17.41 -5.80
CA ALA A 38 19.16 16.86 -6.73
C ALA A 38 19.51 15.39 -6.40
N ARG A 39 19.56 15.04 -5.13
CA ARG A 39 19.75 13.66 -4.68
C ARG A 39 18.58 12.77 -5.12
N LEU A 40 17.35 13.19 -4.89
CA LEU A 40 16.16 12.47 -5.29
C LEU A 40 16.11 12.27 -6.82
N ASP A 41 16.38 13.33 -7.59
CA ASP A 41 16.46 13.25 -9.05
C ASP A 41 17.52 12.24 -9.53
N ALA A 42 18.67 12.20 -8.87
CA ALA A 42 19.74 11.24 -9.18
C ALA A 42 19.35 9.78 -8.88
N LEU A 43 18.53 9.55 -7.84
CA LEU A 43 18.00 8.23 -7.51
C LEU A 43 16.93 7.77 -8.52
N VAL A 44 16.08 8.67 -8.99
CA VAL A 44 15.02 8.36 -9.96
C VAL A 44 15.55 8.16 -11.39
N ALA A 45 16.54 8.94 -11.81
CA ALA A 45 17.04 8.99 -13.20
C ALA A 45 17.41 7.64 -13.83
N PRO A 46 17.96 6.64 -13.11
CA PRO A 46 18.31 5.35 -13.71
C PRO A 46 17.12 4.46 -14.08
N HIS A 47 15.92 4.78 -13.56
CA HIS A 47 14.78 3.89 -13.71
C HIS A 47 14.02 4.11 -15.01
N VAL A 48 13.69 3.01 -15.71
CA VAL A 48 12.77 3.01 -16.85
C VAL A 48 11.33 3.14 -16.35
N PHE A 49 10.47 3.81 -17.10
CA PHE A 49 9.06 4.06 -16.73
C PHE A 49 8.91 4.68 -15.33
N PRO A 50 9.63 5.78 -15.00
CA PRO A 50 9.64 6.32 -13.65
C PRO A 50 8.34 7.06 -13.26
N THR A 51 7.49 7.37 -14.23
CA THR A 51 6.24 8.11 -14.07
C THR A 51 5.08 7.36 -14.72
N GLY A 52 3.85 7.72 -14.32
CA GLY A 52 2.62 7.13 -14.86
C GLY A 52 2.13 5.91 -14.07
N ASN A 53 0.80 5.84 -13.87
CA ASN A 53 0.17 4.75 -13.10
C ASN A 53 -0.73 3.86 -13.97
N LEU A 54 -1.10 4.30 -15.17
CA LEU A 54 -1.94 3.53 -16.09
C LEU A 54 -1.23 3.35 -17.41
N TRP A 55 -1.16 2.11 -17.88
CA TRP A 55 -0.42 1.74 -19.06
C TRP A 55 -1.18 0.73 -19.90
N ARG A 56 -0.91 0.75 -21.20
CA ARG A 56 -1.38 -0.24 -22.16
C ARG A 56 -0.19 -1.01 -22.70
N ALA A 57 -0.26 -2.34 -22.61
CA ALA A 57 0.71 -3.24 -23.18
C ALA A 57 0.05 -4.04 -24.30
N GLU A 58 0.55 -3.92 -25.53
CA GLU A 58 -0.05 -4.56 -26.72
C GLU A 58 0.91 -5.56 -27.32
N LYS A 59 0.39 -6.73 -27.66
CA LYS A 59 1.12 -7.75 -28.41
C LYS A 59 0.14 -8.51 -29.28
N ASP A 60 0.45 -8.61 -30.59
CA ASP A 60 -0.41 -9.17 -31.60
C ASP A 60 -1.78 -8.46 -31.62
N ASP A 61 -2.88 -9.19 -31.34
CA ASP A 61 -4.25 -8.67 -31.23
C ASP A 61 -4.77 -8.60 -29.79
N LYS A 62 -3.85 -8.64 -28.80
CA LYS A 62 -4.17 -8.67 -27.37
C LYS A 62 -3.68 -7.43 -26.66
N THR A 63 -4.48 -7.01 -25.71
CA THR A 63 -4.21 -5.83 -24.87
C THR A 63 -4.21 -6.22 -23.40
N VAL A 64 -3.19 -5.82 -22.68
CA VAL A 64 -3.11 -5.85 -21.23
C VAL A 64 -3.12 -4.41 -20.72
N ILE A 65 -4.13 -4.04 -19.94
CA ILE A 65 -4.13 -2.79 -19.20
C ILE A 65 -3.37 -3.03 -17.90
N VAL A 66 -2.35 -2.22 -17.65
CA VAL A 66 -1.55 -2.28 -16.43
C VAL A 66 -1.91 -1.10 -15.55
N ALA A 67 -2.42 -1.38 -14.36
CA ALA A 67 -2.81 -0.40 -13.37
C ALA A 67 -1.87 -0.46 -12.16
N GLY A 68 -1.15 0.64 -11.92
CA GLY A 68 -0.47 0.87 -10.65
C GLY A 68 -1.48 1.27 -9.59
N THR A 69 -1.65 0.44 -8.57
CA THR A 69 -2.70 0.65 -7.57
C THR A 69 -2.22 1.40 -6.34
N LEU A 70 -3.18 2.02 -5.65
CA LEU A 70 -3.05 2.59 -4.31
C LEU A 70 -4.06 1.88 -3.41
N HIS A 71 -3.58 1.25 -2.34
CA HIS A 71 -4.43 0.51 -1.39
C HIS A 71 -5.24 1.42 -0.47
N ILE A 72 -4.78 2.67 -0.26
CA ILE A 72 -5.47 3.66 0.57
C ILE A 72 -6.67 4.19 -0.23
N PRO A 73 -7.88 4.17 0.35
CA PRO A 73 -9.05 4.76 -0.28
C PRO A 73 -8.90 6.28 -0.51
N ASP A 74 -9.22 6.73 -1.71
CA ASP A 74 -9.22 8.16 -2.06
C ASP A 74 -10.27 8.43 -3.14
N PRO A 75 -11.11 9.48 -3.03
CA PRO A 75 -12.13 9.78 -4.03
C PRO A 75 -11.57 10.09 -5.42
N ARG A 76 -10.30 10.49 -5.53
CA ARG A 76 -9.61 10.72 -6.80
C ARG A 76 -9.35 9.44 -7.60
N LEU A 77 -9.53 8.25 -7.00
CA LEU A 77 -9.47 6.96 -7.71
C LEU A 77 -10.65 6.77 -8.68
N ALA A 78 -11.80 7.39 -8.41
CA ALA A 78 -13.00 7.16 -9.20
C ALA A 78 -12.82 7.38 -10.72
N PRO A 79 -12.23 8.49 -11.23
CA PRO A 79 -11.98 8.63 -12.67
C PRO A 79 -11.02 7.57 -13.23
N MET A 80 -10.03 7.10 -12.45
CA MET A 80 -9.12 6.04 -12.88
C MET A 80 -9.85 4.70 -13.00
N VAL A 81 -10.70 4.36 -12.04
CA VAL A 81 -11.57 3.18 -12.08
C VAL A 81 -12.46 3.20 -13.32
N GLU A 82 -13.12 4.33 -13.57
CA GLU A 82 -14.03 4.47 -14.73
C GLU A 82 -13.29 4.36 -16.07
N SER A 83 -12.03 4.83 -16.17
CA SER A 83 -11.25 4.69 -17.40
C SER A 83 -10.89 3.22 -17.71
N ILE A 84 -10.67 2.40 -16.69
CA ILE A 84 -10.33 0.98 -16.83
C ILE A 84 -11.59 0.11 -16.98
N ARG A 85 -12.72 0.52 -16.40
CA ARG A 85 -13.97 -0.28 -16.37
C ARG A 85 -14.32 -0.97 -17.69
N PRO A 86 -14.37 -0.32 -18.87
CA PRO A 86 -14.74 -1.00 -20.12
C PRO A 86 -13.77 -2.11 -20.51
N HIS A 87 -12.49 -1.93 -20.21
CA HIS A 87 -11.45 -2.92 -20.48
C HIS A 87 -11.58 -4.11 -19.53
N LEU A 88 -11.83 -3.83 -18.25
CA LEU A 88 -11.99 -4.86 -17.23
C LEU A 88 -13.25 -5.70 -17.45
N GLU A 89 -14.40 -5.08 -17.75
CA GLU A 89 -15.66 -5.80 -18.01
C GLU A 89 -15.59 -6.72 -19.22
N SER A 90 -14.66 -6.48 -20.16
CA SER A 90 -14.42 -7.29 -21.35
C SER A 90 -13.15 -8.15 -21.27
N ALA A 91 -12.43 -8.13 -20.15
CA ALA A 91 -11.21 -8.88 -19.97
C ALA A 91 -11.47 -10.38 -19.75
N ASP A 92 -10.53 -11.20 -20.18
CA ASP A 92 -10.49 -12.63 -19.86
C ASP A 92 -10.04 -12.87 -18.40
N LEU A 93 -9.26 -11.91 -17.84
CA LEU A 93 -8.56 -12.08 -16.57
C LEU A 93 -8.26 -10.74 -15.90
N LEU A 94 -8.49 -10.63 -14.58
CA LEU A 94 -7.89 -9.65 -13.70
C LEU A 94 -6.80 -10.32 -12.85
N ILE A 95 -5.59 -9.78 -12.90
CA ILE A 95 -4.45 -10.23 -12.11
C ILE A 95 -4.19 -9.21 -11.02
N LEU A 96 -4.13 -9.66 -9.77
CA LEU A 96 -3.86 -8.87 -8.57
C LEU A 96 -2.62 -9.38 -7.85
N GLU A 97 -2.06 -8.61 -6.93
CA GLU A 97 -1.06 -9.13 -5.98
C GLU A 97 -1.68 -10.23 -5.12
N ALA A 98 -2.79 -9.92 -4.48
CA ALA A 98 -3.62 -10.84 -3.71
C ALA A 98 -5.10 -10.50 -3.87
N THR A 99 -5.97 -11.50 -3.89
CA THR A 99 -7.43 -11.33 -3.92
C THR A 99 -8.02 -11.16 -2.52
N SER A 100 -9.28 -10.77 -2.45
CA SER A 100 -10.02 -10.75 -1.18
C SER A 100 -10.18 -12.15 -0.55
N GLU A 101 -10.14 -13.22 -1.35
CA GLU A 101 -10.14 -14.60 -0.86
C GLU A 101 -8.82 -14.95 -0.16
N ASP A 102 -7.68 -14.49 -0.71
CA ASP A 102 -6.36 -14.65 -0.08
C ASP A 102 -6.29 -13.92 1.26
N GLU A 103 -6.82 -12.68 1.33
CA GLU A 103 -6.89 -11.92 2.59
C GLU A 103 -7.79 -12.60 3.63
N ALA A 104 -8.92 -13.15 3.22
CA ALA A 104 -9.80 -13.89 4.12
C ALA A 104 -9.10 -15.14 4.68
N THR A 105 -8.25 -15.79 3.87
CA THR A 105 -7.40 -16.91 4.30
C THR A 105 -6.39 -16.48 5.35
N LEU A 106 -5.73 -15.31 5.15
CA LEU A 106 -4.80 -14.72 6.14
C LEU A 106 -5.48 -14.41 7.47
N ALA A 107 -6.71 -13.90 7.46
CA ALA A 107 -7.46 -13.66 8.68
C ALA A 107 -7.67 -14.94 9.52
N GLY A 108 -7.75 -16.10 8.87
CA GLY A 108 -7.81 -17.41 9.52
C GLY A 108 -6.48 -17.88 10.14
N LEU A 109 -5.34 -17.37 9.62
CA LEU A 109 -4.01 -17.74 10.11
C LEU A 109 -3.78 -17.33 11.57
N ALA A 110 -4.27 -16.17 11.98
CA ALA A 110 -4.12 -15.71 13.37
C ALA A 110 -4.77 -16.67 14.40
N ALA A 111 -5.82 -17.38 14.00
CA ALA A 111 -6.45 -18.38 14.84
C ALA A 111 -5.76 -19.76 14.80
N SER A 112 -5.18 -20.13 13.64
CA SER A 112 -4.53 -21.44 13.43
C SER A 112 -3.05 -21.46 13.80
N LYS A 113 -2.35 -20.31 13.65
CA LYS A 113 -0.93 -20.10 13.92
C LYS A 113 -0.73 -18.85 14.80
N PRO A 114 -1.22 -18.83 16.05
CA PRO A 114 -1.16 -17.62 16.88
C PRO A 114 0.27 -17.15 17.16
N ASP A 115 1.25 -18.04 17.25
CA ASP A 115 2.67 -17.76 17.45
C ASP A 115 3.31 -17.03 16.27
N PHE A 116 2.70 -17.07 15.08
CA PHE A 116 3.13 -16.28 13.94
C PHE A 116 2.92 -14.77 14.17
N PHE A 117 1.81 -14.39 14.76
CA PHE A 117 1.46 -12.98 15.00
C PHE A 117 1.74 -12.49 16.42
N PHE A 118 1.74 -13.41 17.40
CA PHE A 118 1.79 -13.07 18.82
C PHE A 118 2.92 -13.79 19.55
N ILE A 119 3.53 -13.07 20.48
CA ILE A 119 4.51 -13.64 21.43
C ILE A 119 3.73 -14.49 22.44
N THR A 120 3.73 -15.79 22.24
CA THR A 120 3.06 -16.76 23.12
C THR A 120 3.93 -17.18 24.30
N GLU A 121 5.26 -17.13 24.14
CA GLU A 121 6.26 -17.49 25.17
C GLU A 121 7.43 -16.50 25.13
N GLY A 122 8.16 -16.38 26.24
CA GLY A 122 9.34 -15.54 26.35
C GLY A 122 9.05 -14.06 26.67
N PRO A 123 10.03 -13.16 26.39
CA PRO A 123 9.91 -11.73 26.69
C PRO A 123 8.81 -11.07 25.84
N THR A 124 8.11 -10.11 26.43
CA THR A 124 7.11 -9.31 25.72
C THR A 124 7.78 -8.24 24.86
N LEU A 125 7.02 -7.61 23.96
CA LEU A 125 7.54 -6.50 23.17
C LEU A 125 7.99 -5.31 24.06
N ILE A 126 7.38 -5.14 25.27
CA ILE A 126 7.85 -4.19 26.28
C ILE A 126 9.28 -4.49 26.72
N ASP A 127 9.56 -5.76 26.98
CA ASP A 127 10.89 -6.20 27.45
C ASP A 127 11.94 -6.06 26.34
N LEU A 128 11.54 -6.29 25.09
CA LEU A 128 12.43 -6.21 23.91
C LEU A 128 12.77 -4.75 23.53
N LEU A 129 11.80 -3.84 23.58
CA LEU A 129 11.99 -2.44 23.19
C LEU A 129 12.54 -1.58 24.31
N GLY A 130 12.27 -1.93 25.58
CA GLY A 130 12.49 -1.07 26.73
C GLY A 130 11.43 0.04 26.86
N SER A 131 11.50 0.80 27.96
CA SER A 131 10.43 1.72 28.36
C SER A 131 10.26 2.94 27.45
N GLU A 132 11.32 3.39 26.79
CA GLU A 132 11.29 4.60 25.93
C GLU A 132 10.57 4.30 24.62
N ASP A 133 11.04 3.32 23.85
CA ASP A 133 10.42 2.93 22.57
C ASP A 133 9.01 2.35 22.79
N TRP A 134 8.83 1.58 23.88
CA TRP A 134 7.49 1.10 24.21
C TRP A 134 6.50 2.24 24.47
N GLY A 135 6.90 3.30 25.16
CA GLY A 135 6.04 4.46 25.37
C GLY A 135 5.59 5.13 24.08
N ARG A 136 6.43 5.13 23.05
CA ARG A 136 6.10 5.63 21.70
C ARG A 136 5.13 4.69 21.00
N VAL A 137 5.38 3.37 21.05
CA VAL A 137 4.46 2.34 20.52
C VAL A 137 3.09 2.46 21.16
N GLU A 138 3.01 2.53 22.50
CA GLU A 138 1.75 2.61 23.23
C GLU A 138 0.95 3.87 22.88
N ALA A 139 1.63 5.00 22.68
CA ALA A 139 0.97 6.24 22.23
C ALA A 139 0.31 6.07 20.85
N GLN A 140 0.98 5.41 19.90
CA GLN A 140 0.43 5.14 18.58
C GLN A 140 -0.69 4.10 18.61
N LEU A 141 -0.54 3.02 19.37
CA LEU A 141 -1.60 2.02 19.56
C LEU A 141 -2.88 2.67 20.12
N ASN A 142 -2.73 3.58 21.08
CA ASN A 142 -3.87 4.32 21.64
C ASN A 142 -4.56 5.18 20.57
N ALA A 143 -3.80 5.81 19.66
CA ALA A 143 -4.37 6.56 18.53
C ALA A 143 -5.13 5.65 17.56
N LEU A 144 -4.70 4.39 17.40
CA LEU A 144 -5.38 3.36 16.60
C LEU A 144 -6.52 2.65 17.37
N GLY A 145 -6.77 3.00 18.65
CA GLY A 145 -7.78 2.35 19.49
C GLY A 145 -7.38 0.93 19.95
N ILE A 146 -6.11 0.56 19.87
CA ILE A 146 -5.60 -0.74 20.29
C ILE A 146 -5.06 -0.65 21.71
N PRO A 147 -5.57 -1.45 22.68
CA PRO A 147 -5.05 -1.46 24.03
C PRO A 147 -3.58 -1.90 24.11
N GLY A 148 -2.73 -1.14 24.84
CA GLY A 148 -1.30 -1.42 24.96
C GLY A 148 -0.99 -2.83 25.46
N PHE A 149 -1.78 -3.39 26.38
CA PHE A 149 -1.58 -4.75 26.89
C PHE A 149 -1.74 -5.83 25.79
N LEU A 150 -2.56 -5.58 24.77
CA LEU A 150 -2.70 -6.47 23.61
C LEU A 150 -1.49 -6.32 22.69
N GLY A 151 -1.10 -5.08 22.37
CA GLY A 151 0.08 -4.81 21.54
C GLY A 151 1.37 -5.32 22.14
N ALA A 152 1.51 -5.38 23.48
CA ALA A 152 2.66 -5.96 24.16
C ALA A 152 2.92 -7.44 23.81
N LYS A 153 1.95 -8.12 23.23
CA LYS A 153 2.02 -9.50 22.77
C LYS A 153 2.19 -9.66 21.27
N PHE A 154 2.22 -8.57 20.51
CA PHE A 154 2.48 -8.68 19.07
C PHE A 154 3.94 -9.04 18.81
N GLN A 155 4.18 -9.86 17.77
CA GLN A 155 5.51 -10.00 17.20
C GLN A 155 6.00 -8.63 16.69
N PRO A 156 7.32 -8.32 16.74
CA PRO A 156 7.80 -7.00 16.32
C PRO A 156 7.46 -6.66 14.87
N TRP A 157 7.56 -7.61 13.95
CA TRP A 157 7.16 -7.43 12.55
C TRP A 157 5.67 -7.09 12.41
N TYR A 158 4.81 -7.76 13.17
CA TYR A 158 3.36 -7.50 13.13
C TYR A 158 3.01 -6.14 13.74
N MET A 159 3.71 -5.75 14.80
CA MET A 159 3.62 -4.40 15.36
C MET A 159 4.07 -3.37 14.33
N ASN A 160 5.18 -3.61 13.63
CA ASN A 160 5.69 -2.71 12.59
C ASN A 160 4.65 -2.47 11.49
N LEU A 161 4.07 -3.55 10.92
CA LEU A 161 3.00 -3.43 9.92
C LEU A 161 1.75 -2.73 10.47
N THR A 162 1.39 -3.00 11.74
CA THR A 162 0.24 -2.37 12.39
C THR A 162 0.43 -0.86 12.49
N LEU A 163 1.62 -0.42 12.87
CA LEU A 163 1.93 1.02 13.01
C LEU A 163 2.22 1.69 11.67
N ALA A 164 2.56 0.96 10.62
CA ALA A 164 2.75 1.52 9.28
C ALA A 164 1.46 2.08 8.66
N ILE A 165 0.29 1.66 9.17
CA ILE A 165 -1.01 2.21 8.73
C ILE A 165 -1.26 3.55 9.43
N PRO A 166 -1.28 4.68 8.72
CA PRO A 166 -1.54 5.97 9.35
C PRO A 166 -3.00 6.05 9.86
N PRO A 167 -3.26 6.79 10.95
CA PRO A 167 -4.61 6.92 11.52
C PRO A 167 -5.66 7.40 10.51
N CYS A 168 -5.29 8.29 9.59
CA CYS A 168 -6.17 8.79 8.54
C CYS A 168 -6.60 7.66 7.57
N ALA A 169 -5.66 6.81 7.13
CA ALA A 169 -5.95 5.68 6.25
C ALA A 169 -6.80 4.61 6.97
N LEU A 170 -6.50 4.35 8.25
CA LEU A 170 -7.30 3.42 9.05
C LEU A 170 -8.77 3.87 9.16
N ALA A 171 -9.02 5.16 9.37
CA ALA A 171 -10.38 5.72 9.43
C ALA A 171 -11.13 5.52 8.10
N LEU A 172 -10.47 5.69 6.96
CA LEU A 172 -11.04 5.43 5.63
C LEU A 172 -11.35 3.94 5.42
N ILE A 173 -10.42 3.06 5.77
CA ILE A 173 -10.62 1.61 5.68
C ILE A 173 -11.80 1.17 6.57
N GLN A 174 -11.90 1.69 7.78
CA GLN A 174 -12.99 1.39 8.71
C GLN A 174 -14.35 1.94 8.25
N SER A 175 -14.38 2.98 7.41
CA SER A 175 -15.61 3.47 6.81
C SER A 175 -16.19 2.54 5.74
N GLY A 176 -15.42 1.53 5.31
CA GLY A 176 -15.77 0.59 4.23
C GLY A 176 -15.38 1.08 2.84
N GLU A 177 -14.68 2.20 2.76
CA GLU A 177 -14.08 2.67 1.51
C GLU A 177 -12.99 1.70 1.03
N LYS A 178 -12.80 1.60 -0.28
CA LYS A 178 -11.88 0.62 -0.89
C LYS A 178 -10.77 1.31 -1.66
N GLY A 179 -9.56 0.77 -1.57
CA GLY A 179 -8.44 1.12 -2.44
C GLY A 179 -8.69 0.75 -3.90
N PHE A 180 -7.79 1.13 -4.78
CA PHE A 180 -7.97 0.97 -6.22
C PHE A 180 -8.09 -0.51 -6.64
N ASP A 181 -7.21 -1.36 -6.13
CA ASP A 181 -7.20 -2.81 -6.36
C ASP A 181 -8.53 -3.47 -6.00
N ARG A 182 -9.09 -3.15 -4.84
CA ARG A 182 -10.38 -3.70 -4.37
C ARG A 182 -11.58 -3.18 -5.15
N GLN A 183 -11.51 -1.95 -5.67
CA GLN A 183 -12.56 -1.43 -6.56
C GLN A 183 -12.55 -2.17 -7.91
N LEU A 184 -11.35 -2.46 -8.47
CA LEU A 184 -11.22 -3.25 -9.69
C LEU A 184 -11.69 -4.70 -9.47
N GLU A 185 -11.35 -5.31 -8.33
CA GLU A 185 -11.81 -6.65 -7.99
C GLU A 185 -13.34 -6.75 -7.94
N ASP A 186 -14.02 -5.78 -7.31
CA ASP A 186 -15.49 -5.74 -7.27
C ASP A 186 -16.11 -5.69 -8.66
N ILE A 187 -15.55 -4.90 -9.58
CA ILE A 187 -16.01 -4.81 -10.96
C ILE A 187 -15.82 -6.16 -11.69
N ALA A 188 -14.65 -6.78 -11.52
CA ALA A 188 -14.35 -8.06 -12.12
C ALA A 188 -15.31 -9.16 -11.65
N LEU A 189 -15.54 -9.24 -10.34
CA LEU A 189 -16.48 -10.19 -9.74
C LEU A 189 -17.92 -9.96 -10.24
N ALA A 190 -18.37 -8.70 -10.31
CA ALA A 190 -19.70 -8.36 -10.79
C ALA A 190 -19.88 -8.70 -12.28
N SER A 191 -18.81 -8.65 -13.06
CA SER A 191 -18.79 -8.94 -14.50
C SER A 191 -18.47 -10.41 -14.85
N GLY A 192 -18.16 -11.22 -13.83
CA GLY A 192 -17.80 -12.63 -14.02
C GLY A 192 -16.41 -12.85 -14.65
N VAL A 193 -15.52 -11.86 -14.51
CA VAL A 193 -14.12 -11.94 -14.96
C VAL A 193 -13.35 -12.84 -14.00
N THR A 194 -12.50 -13.70 -14.55
CA THR A 194 -11.63 -14.57 -13.74
C THR A 194 -10.60 -13.76 -12.97
N LEU A 195 -10.31 -14.16 -11.72
CA LEU A 195 -9.26 -13.56 -10.90
C LEU A 195 -8.03 -14.46 -10.85
N ALA A 196 -6.85 -13.86 -10.72
CA ALA A 196 -5.60 -14.55 -10.39
C ALA A 196 -4.78 -13.70 -9.43
N SER A 197 -4.09 -14.36 -8.49
CA SER A 197 -3.13 -13.76 -7.57
C SER A 197 -1.71 -14.01 -8.06
N LEU A 198 -0.82 -13.06 -7.82
CA LEU A 198 0.62 -13.17 -8.08
C LEU A 198 1.37 -13.71 -6.86
N ASP A 199 0.93 -13.33 -5.67
CA ASP A 199 1.52 -13.74 -4.40
C ASP A 199 0.76 -14.88 -3.73
N ASP A 200 1.52 -15.63 -2.93
CA ASP A 200 1.00 -16.34 -1.78
C ASP A 200 1.05 -15.38 -0.57
N ALA A 201 -0.11 -15.05 -0.04
CA ALA A 201 -0.20 -14.04 1.00
C ALA A 201 0.49 -14.45 2.32
N GLU A 202 0.54 -15.76 2.67
CA GLU A 202 1.33 -16.25 3.81
C GLU A 202 2.83 -16.09 3.54
N ALA A 203 3.29 -16.40 2.34
CA ALA A 203 4.68 -16.25 1.95
C ALA A 203 5.15 -14.79 2.02
N VAL A 204 4.29 -13.82 1.63
CA VAL A 204 4.60 -12.39 1.77
C VAL A 204 4.76 -11.97 3.23
N LEU A 205 3.88 -12.42 4.13
CA LEU A 205 4.03 -12.13 5.56
C LEU A 205 5.27 -12.80 6.16
N SER A 206 5.64 -13.97 5.66
CA SER A 206 6.85 -14.68 6.10
C SER A 206 8.13 -13.91 5.77
N LEU A 207 8.15 -13.04 4.75
CA LEU A 207 9.28 -12.15 4.49
C LEU A 207 9.65 -11.28 5.70
N PHE A 208 8.66 -10.90 6.50
CA PHE A 208 8.87 -10.13 7.73
C PHE A 208 9.02 -11.01 8.97
N ALA A 209 8.25 -12.10 9.02
CA ALA A 209 8.19 -12.96 10.20
C ALA A 209 9.45 -13.83 10.38
N ASP A 210 10.10 -14.19 9.28
CA ASP A 210 11.29 -15.05 9.27
C ASP A 210 12.59 -14.26 9.47
N GLU A 211 12.54 -12.91 9.48
CA GLU A 211 13.68 -12.07 9.80
C GLU A 211 14.17 -12.28 11.23
N PRO A 212 15.48 -12.14 11.49
CA PRO A 212 16.00 -12.12 12.85
C PRO A 212 15.27 -11.11 13.73
N ILE A 213 15.05 -11.44 15.01
CA ILE A 213 14.29 -10.60 15.92
C ILE A 213 14.85 -9.16 16.04
N GLU A 214 16.18 -9.03 15.98
CA GLU A 214 16.85 -7.72 16.04
C GLU A 214 16.53 -6.86 14.81
N ASP A 215 16.49 -7.46 13.62
CA ASP A 215 16.16 -6.75 12.36
C ASP A 215 14.69 -6.35 12.36
N GLN A 216 13.79 -7.19 12.89
CA GLN A 216 12.38 -6.82 13.08
C GLN A 216 12.23 -5.63 14.06
N LEU A 217 13.02 -5.58 15.14
CA LEU A 217 13.02 -4.48 16.11
C LEU A 217 13.59 -3.21 15.49
N ASP A 218 14.63 -3.30 14.66
CA ASP A 218 15.19 -2.15 13.95
C ASP A 218 14.19 -1.59 12.93
N GLY A 219 13.50 -2.44 12.18
CA GLY A 219 12.39 -2.04 11.32
C GLY A 219 11.30 -1.28 12.09
N LEU A 220 10.94 -1.74 13.29
CA LEU A 220 9.97 -1.06 14.13
C LEU A 220 10.49 0.31 14.64
N ARG A 221 11.78 0.42 14.99
CA ARG A 221 12.40 1.71 15.37
C ARG A 221 12.41 2.71 14.21
N ILE A 222 12.65 2.25 12.98
CA ILE A 222 12.52 3.09 11.78
C ILE A 222 11.12 3.66 11.69
N THR A 223 10.10 2.82 11.75
CA THR A 223 8.71 3.25 11.71
C THR A 223 8.43 4.29 12.79
N LEU A 224 8.87 4.06 14.02
CA LEU A 224 8.72 5.03 15.11
C LEU A 224 9.45 6.37 14.83
N ASN A 225 10.60 6.36 14.19
CA ASN A 225 11.39 7.56 13.91
C ASN A 225 10.85 8.35 12.71
N THR A 226 10.31 7.68 11.69
CA THR A 226 9.76 8.33 10.50
C THR A 226 8.33 8.83 10.69
N GLN A 227 7.62 8.38 11.72
CA GLN A 227 6.21 8.75 11.95
C GLN A 227 6.02 10.10 12.67
N GLN A 228 7.07 10.84 13.04
CA GLN A 228 6.89 12.17 13.62
C GLN A 228 6.13 13.12 12.67
N ASP A 229 6.30 12.95 11.36
CA ASP A 229 5.57 13.63 10.29
C ASP A 229 4.69 12.64 9.48
N GLY A 230 4.19 11.58 10.11
CA GLY A 230 3.55 10.43 9.45
C GLY A 230 2.40 10.81 8.53
N ASP A 231 1.52 11.73 8.94
CA ASP A 231 0.41 12.21 8.10
C ASP A 231 0.94 12.99 6.89
N ALA A 232 1.97 13.83 7.06
CA ALA A 232 2.58 14.60 5.98
C ALA A 232 3.35 13.70 5.00
N ASN A 233 4.08 12.70 5.51
CA ASN A 233 4.77 11.70 4.68
C ASN A 233 3.76 10.87 3.87
N THR A 234 2.69 10.40 4.52
CA THR A 234 1.62 9.65 3.85
C THR A 234 0.93 10.50 2.80
N SER A 235 0.57 11.74 3.12
CA SER A 235 0.01 12.69 2.17
C SER A 235 0.94 12.89 0.97
N THR A 236 2.24 13.07 1.21
CA THR A 236 3.25 13.24 0.16
C THR A 236 3.28 12.04 -0.80
N LEU A 237 3.24 10.81 -0.29
CA LEU A 237 3.21 9.61 -1.13
C LEU A 237 1.91 9.49 -1.92
N ILE A 238 0.79 9.88 -1.33
CA ILE A 238 -0.52 9.92 -2.02
C ILE A 238 -0.51 10.98 -3.12
N GLU A 239 0.00 12.19 -2.86
CA GLU A 239 0.11 13.25 -3.88
C GLU A 239 1.06 12.81 -5.00
N ALA A 240 2.22 12.24 -4.67
CA ALA A 240 3.14 11.67 -5.68
C ALA A 240 2.47 10.59 -6.54
N TYR A 241 1.61 9.76 -5.95
CA TYR A 241 0.83 8.77 -6.69
C TYR A 241 -0.12 9.43 -7.71
N PHE A 242 -0.95 10.39 -7.28
CA PHE A 242 -1.91 11.04 -8.19
C PHE A 242 -1.24 11.92 -9.26
N ASP A 243 -0.03 12.40 -9.00
CA ASP A 243 0.80 13.08 -10.00
C ASP A 243 1.57 12.13 -10.92
N GLY A 244 1.39 10.81 -10.77
CA GLY A 244 2.13 9.79 -11.53
C GLY A 244 3.61 9.71 -11.18
N ARG A 245 4.05 10.24 -10.03
CA ARG A 245 5.44 10.29 -9.56
C ARG A 245 5.77 9.17 -8.57
N THR A 246 5.20 7.98 -8.75
CA THR A 246 5.28 6.88 -7.76
C THR A 246 6.72 6.44 -7.52
N ARG A 247 7.56 6.38 -8.56
CA ARG A 247 9.00 6.07 -8.38
C ARG A 247 9.70 7.12 -7.52
N GLU A 248 9.39 8.38 -7.73
CA GLU A 248 9.92 9.48 -6.91
C GLU A 248 9.49 9.33 -5.45
N GLY A 249 8.23 8.96 -5.18
CA GLY A 249 7.74 8.66 -3.84
C GLY A 249 8.49 7.49 -3.18
N TRP A 250 8.83 6.44 -3.92
CA TRP A 250 9.62 5.32 -3.43
C TRP A 250 11.05 5.73 -3.04
N GLU A 251 11.71 6.52 -3.88
CA GLU A 251 13.05 7.03 -3.57
C GLU A 251 13.03 8.09 -2.46
N TYR A 252 11.94 8.84 -2.32
CA TYR A 252 11.74 9.71 -1.16
C TYR A 252 11.66 8.90 0.14
N ALA A 253 10.94 7.76 0.14
CA ALA A 253 10.91 6.86 1.29
C ALA A 253 12.32 6.31 1.63
N ARG A 254 13.19 6.06 0.63
CA ARG A 254 14.60 5.76 0.84
C ARG A 254 15.28 6.85 1.65
N ILE A 255 15.14 8.10 1.21
CA ILE A 255 15.78 9.26 1.90
C ILE A 255 15.27 9.38 3.35
N LEU A 256 13.99 9.14 3.59
CA LEU A 256 13.42 9.15 4.95
C LEU A 256 14.07 8.08 5.84
N ILE A 257 14.23 6.85 5.34
CA ILE A 257 14.81 5.73 6.10
C ILE A 257 16.30 5.99 6.36
N GLU A 258 17.05 6.42 5.37
CA GLU A 258 18.47 6.75 5.52
C GLU A 258 18.70 7.89 6.52
N ASN A 259 17.75 8.82 6.66
CA ASN A 259 17.79 9.93 7.61
C ASN A 259 17.09 9.62 8.95
N ALA A 260 16.57 8.40 9.15
CA ALA A 260 15.86 8.04 10.39
C ALA A 260 16.76 7.93 11.64
N GLY A 261 18.08 8.15 11.51
CA GLY A 261 19.03 8.09 12.62
C GLY A 261 19.37 6.67 13.09
N ILE A 262 19.18 5.69 12.21
CA ILE A 262 19.49 4.28 12.45
C ILE A 262 20.81 3.94 11.76
N GLU A 263 21.66 3.21 12.46
CA GLU A 263 22.90 2.68 11.88
C GLU A 263 22.53 1.77 10.69
N ASN A 264 23.19 1.95 9.55
CA ASN A 264 22.95 1.20 8.30
C ASN A 264 21.56 1.39 7.65
N GLY A 265 20.93 2.57 7.79
CA GLY A 265 19.62 2.85 7.17
C GLY A 265 19.59 2.66 5.65
N ALA A 266 20.71 2.86 4.95
CA ALA A 266 20.82 2.63 3.52
C ALA A 266 20.78 1.14 3.16
N GLU A 267 21.50 0.29 3.88
CA GLU A 267 21.51 -1.15 3.72
C GLU A 267 20.12 -1.72 4.01
N LEU A 268 19.48 -1.25 5.06
CA LEU A 268 18.15 -1.69 5.47
C LEU A 268 17.08 -1.29 4.44
N PHE A 269 17.17 -0.08 3.85
CA PHE A 269 16.27 0.26 2.74
C PHE A 269 16.49 -0.68 1.54
N GLU A 270 17.74 -1.03 1.22
CA GLU A 270 18.01 -1.93 0.10
C GLU A 270 17.47 -3.34 0.34
N GLU A 271 17.52 -3.84 1.58
CA GLU A 271 16.87 -5.10 1.98
C GLU A 271 15.35 -5.02 1.81
N ILE A 272 14.71 -3.95 2.29
CA ILE A 272 13.28 -3.69 2.10
C ILE A 272 12.94 -3.64 0.60
N ASN A 273 13.73 -2.90 -0.19
CA ASN A 273 13.55 -2.78 -1.63
C ASN A 273 13.67 -4.14 -2.33
N GLN A 274 14.66 -4.95 -1.92
CA GLN A 274 14.84 -6.29 -2.47
C GLN A 274 13.68 -7.22 -2.10
N GLN A 275 13.23 -7.20 -0.86
CA GLN A 275 12.15 -8.08 -0.39
C GLN A 275 10.79 -7.69 -0.95
N LEU A 276 10.43 -6.42 -0.83
CA LEU A 276 9.07 -5.96 -1.13
C LEU A 276 8.85 -5.61 -2.60
N LEU A 277 9.89 -5.28 -3.33
CA LEU A 277 9.76 -4.76 -4.70
C LEU A 277 10.48 -5.64 -5.71
N VAL A 278 11.82 -5.66 -5.66
CA VAL A 278 12.64 -6.30 -6.70
C VAL A 278 12.43 -7.81 -6.74
N GLY A 279 12.51 -8.48 -5.60
CA GLY A 279 12.36 -9.94 -5.50
C GLY A 279 10.96 -10.41 -5.85
N ARG A 280 9.92 -9.69 -5.42
CA ARG A 280 8.53 -9.99 -5.81
C ARG A 280 8.34 -9.84 -7.32
N ASN A 281 8.78 -8.72 -7.91
CA ASN A 281 8.70 -8.51 -9.34
C ASN A 281 9.40 -9.62 -10.14
N GLN A 282 10.58 -10.05 -9.70
CA GLN A 282 11.32 -11.14 -10.32
C GLN A 282 10.59 -12.48 -10.21
N SER A 283 9.95 -12.76 -9.08
CA SER A 283 9.14 -13.97 -8.89
C SER A 283 7.85 -13.95 -9.71
N TRP A 284 7.25 -12.77 -9.90
CA TRP A 284 6.03 -12.59 -10.67
C TRP A 284 6.23 -12.65 -12.19
N GLU A 285 7.38 -12.22 -12.70
CA GLU A 285 7.63 -12.08 -14.14
C GLU A 285 7.22 -13.32 -14.95
N PRO A 286 7.65 -14.58 -14.65
CA PRO A 286 7.24 -15.75 -15.40
C PRO A 286 5.73 -16.03 -15.31
N ASN A 287 5.10 -15.74 -14.15
CA ASN A 287 3.68 -15.91 -13.93
C ASN A 287 2.88 -14.89 -14.74
N ILE A 288 3.24 -13.61 -14.69
CA ILE A 288 2.60 -12.54 -15.47
C ILE A 288 2.62 -12.90 -16.96
N VAL A 289 3.82 -13.20 -17.50
CA VAL A 289 3.99 -13.53 -18.92
C VAL A 289 3.12 -14.73 -19.34
N SER A 290 3.03 -15.75 -18.48
CA SER A 290 2.19 -16.92 -18.72
C SER A 290 0.69 -16.61 -18.65
N LEU A 291 0.28 -15.82 -17.66
CA LEU A 291 -1.13 -15.48 -17.41
C LEU A 291 -1.73 -14.62 -18.52
N VAL A 292 -0.96 -13.63 -19.03
CA VAL A 292 -1.44 -12.71 -20.08
C VAL A 292 -1.32 -13.25 -21.49
N ALA A 293 -0.61 -14.37 -21.70
CA ALA A 293 -0.37 -14.91 -23.03
C ALA A 293 -1.67 -15.21 -23.79
N GLY A 294 -1.90 -14.52 -24.91
CA GLY A 294 -3.06 -14.69 -25.77
C GLY A 294 -4.39 -14.21 -25.17
N LYS A 295 -4.37 -13.36 -24.15
CA LYS A 295 -5.56 -12.84 -23.46
C LYS A 295 -5.63 -11.32 -23.48
N ASN A 296 -6.85 -10.79 -23.41
CA ASN A 296 -7.07 -9.43 -22.95
C ASN A 296 -7.16 -9.47 -21.42
N ALA A 297 -6.34 -8.71 -20.74
CA ALA A 297 -6.24 -8.78 -19.28
C ALA A 297 -6.11 -7.40 -18.66
N VAL A 298 -6.43 -7.32 -17.36
CA VAL A 298 -6.03 -6.20 -16.51
C VAL A 298 -5.05 -6.75 -15.49
N LEU A 299 -3.89 -6.11 -15.37
CA LEU A 299 -2.85 -6.40 -14.38
C LEU A 299 -2.81 -5.22 -13.40
N ALA A 300 -3.23 -5.44 -12.18
CA ALA A 300 -3.34 -4.41 -11.14
C ALA A 300 -2.44 -4.76 -9.95
N VAL A 301 -1.35 -4.01 -9.82
CA VAL A 301 -0.33 -4.18 -8.77
C VAL A 301 0.03 -2.81 -8.19
N GLY A 302 0.53 -2.75 -6.96
CA GLY A 302 0.96 -1.50 -6.34
C GLY A 302 1.87 -0.69 -7.26
N ALA A 303 1.62 0.61 -7.37
CA ALA A 303 2.25 1.46 -8.38
C ALA A 303 3.79 1.46 -8.33
N ALA A 304 4.39 1.18 -7.16
CA ALA A 304 5.84 1.03 -7.03
C ALA A 304 6.40 -0.14 -7.87
N HIS A 305 5.61 -1.17 -8.14
CA HIS A 305 6.01 -2.34 -8.92
C HIS A 305 6.14 -2.09 -10.42
N LEU A 306 5.66 -0.95 -10.93
CA LEU A 306 5.63 -0.69 -12.38
C LEU A 306 7.00 -0.38 -12.96
N SER A 307 7.78 0.47 -12.27
CA SER A 307 9.01 1.09 -12.80
C SER A 307 10.28 0.29 -12.52
N GLY A 308 11.33 0.58 -13.27
CA GLY A 308 12.68 0.00 -13.10
C GLY A 308 12.94 -1.25 -13.91
N GLU A 309 14.18 -1.73 -13.90
CA GLU A 309 14.60 -2.90 -14.69
C GLU A 309 13.93 -4.20 -14.26
N SER A 310 13.58 -4.34 -12.99
CA SER A 310 12.77 -5.44 -12.46
C SER A 310 11.28 -5.16 -12.52
N GLY A 311 10.85 -3.96 -12.96
CA GLY A 311 9.46 -3.53 -12.98
C GLY A 311 8.58 -4.35 -13.92
N VAL A 312 7.29 -4.39 -13.61
CA VAL A 312 6.28 -5.16 -14.37
C VAL A 312 6.19 -4.70 -15.81
N LEU A 313 6.30 -3.38 -16.07
CA LEU A 313 6.29 -2.84 -17.43
C LEU A 313 7.49 -3.34 -18.24
N ARG A 314 8.68 -3.38 -17.63
CA ARG A 314 9.88 -3.91 -18.25
C ARG A 314 9.81 -5.41 -18.51
N ALA A 315 9.16 -6.16 -17.61
CA ALA A 315 8.90 -7.59 -17.81
C ALA A 315 8.02 -7.84 -19.03
N LEU A 316 6.94 -7.08 -19.21
CA LEU A 316 6.06 -7.16 -20.39
C LEU A 316 6.79 -6.73 -21.67
N GLU A 317 7.62 -5.66 -21.62
CA GLU A 317 8.42 -5.24 -22.76
C GLU A 317 9.41 -6.34 -23.21
N ARG A 318 10.11 -7.01 -22.25
CA ARG A 318 10.96 -8.18 -22.53
C ARG A 318 10.20 -9.34 -23.13
N ALA A 319 8.92 -9.50 -22.76
CA ALA A 319 8.04 -10.50 -23.33
C ALA A 319 7.51 -10.13 -24.73
N GLY A 320 7.89 -8.96 -25.26
CA GLY A 320 7.56 -8.48 -26.61
C GLY A 320 6.27 -7.69 -26.71
N TYR A 321 5.77 -7.15 -25.59
CA TYR A 321 4.66 -6.18 -25.61
C TYR A 321 5.20 -4.77 -25.93
N VAL A 322 4.44 -4.00 -26.68
CA VAL A 322 4.64 -2.56 -26.86
C VAL A 322 3.94 -1.85 -25.71
N ILE A 323 4.67 -1.01 -25.00
CA ILE A 323 4.21 -0.32 -23.80
C ILE A 323 3.92 1.14 -24.12
N GLU A 324 2.71 1.59 -23.85
CA GLU A 324 2.28 2.97 -24.02
C GLU A 324 1.53 3.44 -22.76
N GLU A 325 1.64 4.72 -22.42
CA GLU A 325 0.87 5.32 -21.33
C GLU A 325 -0.62 5.33 -21.72
N PHE A 326 -1.51 5.00 -20.76
CA PHE A 326 -2.94 4.81 -21.02
C PHE A 326 -3.75 6.08 -20.71
#